data_cb60c91e318609a3bd60b735f84091aa
#
_entry.id   cb60c91e318609a3bd60b735f84091aa
#
_cell.length_a   1.000
_cell.length_b   1.000
_cell.length_c   1.000
_cell.angle_alpha   90.00
_cell.angle_beta   90.00
_cell.angle_gamma   90.00
#
_symmetry.space_group_name_H-M   'P 1'
#
loop_
_entity.id
_entity.type
_entity.pdbx_description
1 polymer ?
#
loop_
_entity_poly.entity_id
_entity_poly.type
_entity_poly.pdbx_seq_one_letter_code
_entity_poly.pdbx_strand_id
1 'polypeptide(L)'
;VMVIKILGSCCRNCETLMTNTKTALQELGMDCTVEKVTDFAEIAKYGVMSIPALVIDERVVSSGKILKPKEIAKILEDAIK
;
A
#
# COMPACT_ATOMS: atom_id res chain seq x y z
N VAL A 1 13.08 7.23 -5.87
CA VAL A 1 11.64 7.17 -6.10
C VAL A 1 11.08 5.94 -5.42
N MET A 2 10.12 6.15 -4.56
CA MET A 2 9.49 5.07 -3.82
C MET A 2 8.28 4.53 -4.60
N VAL A 3 8.14 3.22 -4.65
CA VAL A 3 7.01 2.59 -5.30
C VAL A 3 6.12 1.94 -4.24
N ILE A 4 4.85 2.27 -4.27
CA ILE A 4 3.87 1.71 -3.36
C ILE A 4 2.96 0.78 -4.16
N LYS A 5 2.79 -0.44 -3.69
CA LYS A 5 1.93 -1.41 -4.35
C LYS A 5 0.80 -1.82 -3.42
N ILE A 6 -0.40 -1.91 -3.97
CA ILE A 6 -1.57 -2.36 -3.24
C ILE A 6 -1.96 -3.71 -3.80
N LEU A 7 -1.77 -4.72 -2.99
CA LEU A 7 -2.04 -6.10 -3.38
C LEU A 7 -3.48 -6.47 -3.04
N GLY A 8 -4.20 -6.95 -4.03
CA GLY A 8 -5.55 -7.40 -3.80
C GLY A 8 -6.36 -7.45 -5.07
N SER A 9 -7.36 -8.32 -5.09
CA SER A 9 -8.24 -8.46 -6.23
C SER A 9 -9.51 -7.66 -5.98
N CYS A 10 -9.71 -6.66 -6.77
CA CYS A 10 -10.95 -5.95 -7.04
C CYS A 10 -12.01 -5.96 -5.92
N CYS A 11 -11.75 -5.32 -4.81
CA CYS A 11 -12.78 -5.15 -3.81
C CYS A 11 -12.75 -3.71 -3.29
N ARG A 12 -13.82 -3.33 -2.60
CA ARG A 12 -13.93 -2.00 -2.02
C ARG A 12 -12.77 -1.69 -1.09
N ASN A 13 -12.31 -2.69 -0.38
CA ASN A 13 -11.22 -2.52 0.57
C ASN A 13 -9.92 -2.08 -0.12
N CYS A 14 -9.64 -2.65 -1.29
CA CYS A 14 -8.46 -2.26 -2.06
C CYS A 14 -8.55 -0.82 -2.54
N GLU A 15 -9.73 -0.42 -3.00
CA GLU A 15 -9.97 0.95 -3.45
C GLU A 15 -9.83 1.95 -2.30
N THR A 16 -10.39 1.60 -1.14
CA THR A 16 -10.30 2.44 0.04
C THR A 16 -8.85 2.60 0.47
N LEU A 17 -8.11 1.51 0.49
CA LEU A 17 -6.70 1.54 0.85
C LEU A 17 -5.89 2.39 -0.14
N MET A 18 -6.18 2.26 -1.42
CA MET A 18 -5.51 3.05 -2.45
C MET A 18 -5.79 4.55 -2.27
N THR A 19 -7.06 4.90 -2.01
CA THR A 19 -7.44 6.30 -1.77
C THR A 19 -6.74 6.83 -0.53
N ASN A 20 -6.70 6.05 0.54
CA ASN A 20 -6.02 6.46 1.77
C ASN A 20 -4.53 6.64 1.54
N THR A 21 -3.93 5.78 0.75
CA THR A 21 -2.51 5.89 0.40
C THR A 21 -2.23 7.16 -0.37
N LYS A 22 -3.06 7.46 -1.36
CA LYS A 22 -2.91 8.70 -2.14
C LYS A 22 -3.08 9.93 -1.27
N THR A 23 -4.05 9.90 -0.36
CA THR A 23 -4.27 11.00 0.58
C THR A 23 -3.05 11.22 1.47
N ALA A 24 -2.47 10.14 1.98
CA ALA A 24 -1.27 10.23 2.80
C ALA A 24 -0.11 10.82 2.04
N LEU A 25 0.08 10.42 0.80
CA LEU A 25 1.14 10.98 -0.06
C LEU A 25 0.95 12.47 -0.28
N GLN A 26 -0.29 12.89 -0.50
CA GLN A 26 -0.61 14.30 -0.67
C GLN A 26 -0.29 15.11 0.57
N GLU A 27 -0.65 14.58 1.73
CA GLU A 27 -0.39 15.26 3.00
C GLU A 27 1.11 15.41 3.28
N LEU A 28 1.89 14.41 2.89
CA LEU A 28 3.34 14.43 3.07
C LEU A 28 4.07 15.19 1.97
N GLY A 29 3.38 15.53 0.90
CA GLY A 29 3.99 16.18 -0.25
C GLY A 29 4.96 15.26 -0.98
N MET A 30 4.76 13.97 -0.90
CA MET A 30 5.64 12.98 -1.55
C MET A 30 5.13 12.64 -2.93
N ASP A 31 6.07 12.46 -3.84
CA ASP A 31 5.77 12.03 -5.19
C ASP A 31 6.18 10.57 -5.34
N CYS A 32 5.24 9.68 -5.11
CA CYS A 32 5.47 8.24 -5.19
C CYS A 32 4.53 7.62 -6.22
N THR A 33 4.99 6.53 -6.81
CA THR A 33 4.15 5.76 -7.72
C THR A 33 3.30 4.78 -6.91
N VAL A 34 1.99 4.80 -7.16
CA VAL A 34 1.07 3.86 -6.52
C VAL A 34 0.54 2.92 -7.58
N GLU A 35 0.77 1.64 -7.41
CA GLU A 35 0.32 0.62 -8.33
C GLU A 35 -0.63 -0.36 -7.65
N LYS A 36 -1.59 -0.85 -8.40
CA LYS A 36 -2.52 -1.87 -7.92
C LYS A 36 -2.11 -3.21 -8.51
N VAL A 37 -1.86 -4.18 -7.67
CA VAL A 37 -1.47 -5.53 -8.09
C VAL A 37 -2.63 -6.47 -7.83
N THR A 38 -3.17 -7.05 -8.89
CA THR A 38 -4.30 -7.98 -8.79
C THR A 38 -3.92 -9.40 -9.14
N ASP A 39 -2.67 -9.62 -9.53
CA ASP A 39 -2.18 -10.94 -9.91
C ASP A 39 -1.82 -11.75 -8.66
N PHE A 40 -2.50 -12.87 -8.49
CA PHE A 40 -2.27 -13.74 -7.33
C PHE A 40 -0.84 -14.28 -7.28
N ALA A 41 -0.21 -14.48 -8.43
CA ALA A 41 1.18 -14.93 -8.47
C ALA A 41 2.10 -13.90 -7.85
N GLU A 42 1.88 -12.62 -8.16
CA GLU A 42 2.66 -11.54 -7.58
C GLU A 42 2.38 -11.40 -6.09
N ILE A 43 1.11 -11.50 -5.70
CA ILE A 43 0.71 -11.44 -4.29
C ILE A 43 1.40 -12.56 -3.50
N ALA A 44 1.44 -13.75 -4.06
CA ALA A 44 2.09 -14.89 -3.42
C ALA A 44 3.60 -14.69 -3.26
N LYS A 45 4.22 -13.99 -4.19
CA LYS A 45 5.66 -13.70 -4.12
C LYS A 45 6.01 -12.86 -2.90
N TYR A 46 5.11 -11.99 -2.49
CA TYR A 46 5.32 -11.16 -1.31
C TYR A 46 5.03 -11.90 -0.02
N GLY A 47 4.51 -13.12 -0.12
CA GLY A 47 4.23 -13.95 1.05
C GLY A 47 3.06 -13.50 1.89
N VAL A 48 2.16 -12.70 1.32
CA VAL A 48 0.99 -12.24 2.06
C VAL A 48 -0.13 -13.28 1.96
N MET A 49 -0.78 -13.54 3.06
CA MET A 49 -1.88 -14.50 3.13
C MET A 49 -3.23 -13.82 3.17
N SER A 50 -3.25 -12.53 3.43
CA SER A 50 -4.49 -11.76 3.52
C SER A 50 -4.42 -10.54 2.62
N ILE A 51 -5.53 -10.17 2.02
CA ILE A 51 -5.65 -9.00 1.18
C ILE A 51 -6.75 -8.09 1.74
N PRO A 52 -6.68 -6.77 1.54
CA PRO A 52 -5.65 -6.04 0.81
C PRO A 52 -4.34 -5.94 1.59
N ALA A 53 -3.24 -5.89 0.88
CA ALA A 53 -1.93 -5.72 1.48
C ALA A 53 -1.26 -4.48 0.92
N LEU A 54 -0.47 -3.83 1.76
CA LEU A 54 0.25 -2.63 1.36
C LEU A 54 1.74 -2.95 1.30
N VAL A 55 2.34 -2.67 0.16
CA VAL A 55 3.76 -2.88 -0.07
C VAL A 55 4.41 -1.54 -0.37
N ILE A 56 5.45 -1.21 0.36
CA ILE A 56 6.21 0.02 0.14
C ILE A 56 7.66 -0.38 -0.10
N ASP A 57 8.19 0.03 -1.25
CA ASP A 57 9.57 -0.24 -1.65
C ASP A 57 9.91 -1.72 -1.53
N GLU A 58 9.01 -2.55 -2.06
CA GLU A 58 9.12 -4.01 -2.09
C GLU A 58 9.06 -4.69 -0.72
N ARG A 59 8.60 -3.96 0.30
CA ARG A 59 8.40 -4.51 1.65
C ARG A 59 6.93 -4.50 2.00
N VAL A 60 6.44 -5.63 2.48
CA VAL A 60 5.06 -5.73 2.95
C VAL A 60 4.99 -5.04 4.32
N VAL A 61 4.26 -3.94 4.37
CA VAL A 61 4.12 -3.17 5.62
C VAL A 61 2.80 -3.48 6.31
N SER A 62 1.83 -3.99 5.57
CA SER A 62 0.54 -4.36 6.15
C SER A 62 -0.16 -5.38 5.27
N SER A 63 -0.91 -6.26 5.89
CA SER A 63 -1.72 -7.24 5.16
C SER A 63 -3.04 -7.47 5.89
N GLY A 64 -4.11 -7.60 5.11
CA GLY A 64 -5.43 -7.87 5.65
C GLY A 64 -6.06 -6.71 6.42
N LYS A 65 -5.51 -5.51 6.31
CA LYS A 65 -6.02 -4.34 7.02
C LYS A 65 -6.18 -3.16 6.09
N ILE A 66 -7.19 -2.34 6.38
CA ILE A 66 -7.37 -1.07 5.69
C ILE A 66 -6.80 0.00 6.60
N LEU A 67 -5.65 0.52 6.22
CA LEU A 67 -4.99 1.55 7.01
C LEU A 67 -5.61 2.91 6.76
N LYS A 68 -5.65 3.71 7.80
CA LYS A 68 -6.10 5.10 7.67
C LYS A 68 -4.98 5.95 7.07
N PRO A 69 -5.30 7.08 6.44
CA PRO A 69 -4.26 7.94 5.85
C PRO A 69 -3.16 8.32 6.84
N LYS A 70 -3.52 8.56 8.10
CA LYS A 70 -2.55 8.90 9.13
C LYS A 70 -1.58 7.77 9.41
N GLU A 71 -2.08 6.54 9.43
CA GLU A 71 -1.23 5.37 9.66
C GLU A 71 -0.28 5.16 8.48
N ILE A 72 -0.79 5.31 7.27
CA ILE A 72 0.03 5.19 6.06
C ILE A 72 1.10 6.27 6.04
N ALA A 73 0.73 7.50 6.38
CA ALA A 73 1.68 8.61 6.44
C ALA A 73 2.81 8.31 7.42
N LYS A 74 2.49 7.76 8.57
CA LYS A 74 3.49 7.40 9.56
C LYS A 74 4.45 6.33 9.06
N ILE A 75 3.91 5.31 8.40
CA ILE A 75 4.72 4.25 7.81
C ILE A 75 5.66 4.82 6.74
N LEU A 76 5.13 5.72 5.91
CA LEU A 76 5.92 6.35 4.86
C LEU A 76 7.04 7.21 5.44
N GLU A 77 6.76 7.94 6.50
CA GLU A 77 7.79 8.74 7.17
C GLU A 77 8.90 7.85 7.71
N ASP A 78 8.55 6.73 8.31
CA ASP A 78 9.53 5.77 8.82
C ASP A 78 10.34 5.17 7.68
N ALA A 79 9.73 4.93 6.54
CA ALA A 79 10.41 4.35 5.38
C ALA A 79 11.41 5.32 4.74
N ILE A 80 11.18 6.63 4.90
CA ILE A 80 12.07 7.65 4.34
C ILE A 80 13.33 7.81 5.19
N LYS A 81 13.21 7.56 6.46
CA LYS A 81 14.35 7.67 7.37
C LYS A 81 15.32 6.51 7.16
#